data_b5eaf3895477a01fa9611e6568fc2039
#
_entry.id   b5eaf3895477a01fa9611e6568fc2039
#
_cell.length_a   1.000
_cell.length_b   1.000
_cell.length_c   1.000
_cell.angle_alpha   90.00
_cell.angle_beta   90.00
_cell.angle_gamma   90.00
#
_symmetry.space_group_name_H-M   'P 1'
#
loop_
_entity.id
_entity.type
_entity.pdbx_description
1 polymer ?
#
loop_
_entity_poly.entity_id
_entity_poly.type
_entity_poly.pdbx_seq_one_letter_code
_entity_poly.pdbx_strand_id
1 'polypeptide(L)'
;MCGIVGYVGMRSAQQVLLDGLEKLEYRGYDSAGVALTQRDGIRVVKSKGRLATLRNKLEELSLPQSSCGIGHTRWATHGEPSDVNSHPHSTPRVSIVHNGIIENYGALKERLVAKGYTFASETDTEVLVKLIDSCYQGEPLQALQAALAKVRGSYALAVLFKDYPDTIFAVKRESPLIVGWGEGENFVASDIPALLKYTRRYSVLEEGDMAVCTAQGIRFYNEFGEAVEREKLTADWDMEAAEKGGYPHFMLKEINEEPAAITATVSPRVENGLP
;
A
#
# COMPACT_ATOMS: atom_id res chain seq x y z
N MET A 1 -4.64 -4.61 10.97
CA MET A 1 -4.59 -4.37 9.49
C MET A 1 -3.27 -3.72 9.16
N CYS A 2 -2.65 -4.11 8.03
CA CYS A 2 -1.38 -3.55 7.58
C CYS A 2 -1.52 -2.13 7.00
N GLY A 3 -0.39 -1.39 6.89
CA GLY A 3 -0.34 -0.07 6.28
C GLY A 3 0.42 -0.06 4.96
N ILE A 4 -0.15 0.55 3.93
CA ILE A 4 0.51 0.81 2.63
C ILE A 4 0.71 2.31 2.46
N VAL A 5 1.90 2.70 1.99
CA VAL A 5 2.20 4.06 1.52
C VAL A 5 3.01 3.97 0.23
N GLY A 6 2.66 4.78 -0.75
CA GLY A 6 3.42 4.98 -1.99
C GLY A 6 3.60 6.48 -2.24
N TYR A 7 4.71 6.84 -2.84
CA TYR A 7 5.05 8.23 -3.17
C TYR A 7 5.79 8.31 -4.49
N VAL A 8 5.41 9.30 -5.31
CA VAL A 8 6.13 9.71 -6.51
C VAL A 8 6.12 11.24 -6.64
N GLY A 9 7.29 11.86 -6.75
CA GLY A 9 7.39 13.32 -6.82
C GLY A 9 8.82 13.82 -6.65
N MET A 10 8.97 15.09 -6.26
CA MET A 10 10.29 15.76 -6.17
C MET A 10 10.93 15.65 -4.77
N ARG A 11 10.19 15.21 -3.74
CA ARG A 11 10.72 15.05 -2.37
C ARG A 11 11.49 13.74 -2.25
N SER A 12 12.15 13.54 -1.11
CA SER A 12 12.70 12.24 -0.73
C SER A 12 11.57 11.24 -0.50
N ALA A 13 11.45 10.24 -1.38
CA ALA A 13 10.47 9.18 -1.23
C ALA A 13 10.64 8.45 0.11
N GLN A 14 11.89 8.18 0.53
CA GLN A 14 12.18 7.55 1.82
C GLN A 14 11.51 8.31 2.98
N GLN A 15 11.67 9.64 3.05
CA GLN A 15 11.10 10.43 4.13
C GLN A 15 9.58 10.43 4.10
N VAL A 16 8.98 10.62 2.92
CA VAL A 16 7.52 10.62 2.75
C VAL A 16 6.91 9.27 3.15
N LEU A 17 7.54 8.17 2.74
CA LEU A 17 7.11 6.82 3.12
C LEU A 17 7.17 6.60 4.62
N LEU A 18 8.27 6.98 5.28
CA LEU A 18 8.42 6.83 6.73
C LEU A 18 7.39 7.65 7.50
N ASP A 19 7.13 8.90 7.08
CA ASP A 19 6.12 9.77 7.71
C ASP A 19 4.70 9.18 7.59
N GLY A 20 4.34 8.66 6.41
CA GLY A 20 3.05 8.04 6.19
C GLY A 20 2.89 6.71 6.94
N LEU A 21 3.92 5.86 6.94
CA LEU A 21 3.92 4.60 7.67
C LEU A 21 3.83 4.80 9.19
N GLU A 22 4.42 5.88 9.73
CA GLU A 22 4.32 6.24 11.14
C GLU A 22 2.86 6.48 11.56
N LYS A 23 2.06 7.11 10.70
CA LYS A 23 0.62 7.31 10.93
C LYS A 23 -0.20 6.03 10.83
N LEU A 24 0.35 4.96 10.25
CA LEU A 24 -0.30 3.65 10.09
C LEU A 24 0.27 2.57 11.03
N GLU A 25 1.32 2.86 11.81
CA GLU A 25 2.01 1.86 12.65
C GLU A 25 1.09 1.24 13.69
N TYR A 26 0.06 1.96 14.17
CA TYR A 26 -0.92 1.43 15.10
C TYR A 26 -1.72 0.23 14.54
N ARG A 27 -1.76 0.09 13.20
CA ARG A 27 -2.42 -1.01 12.48
C ARG A 27 -1.52 -2.22 12.26
N GLY A 28 -0.19 -2.05 12.27
CA GLY A 28 0.78 -3.12 12.04
C GLY A 28 2.16 -2.67 12.49
N TYR A 29 2.80 -3.45 13.35
CA TYR A 29 4.07 -3.09 14.00
C TYR A 29 5.03 -4.27 14.17
N ASP A 30 4.76 -5.41 13.54
CA ASP A 30 5.62 -6.60 13.65
C ASP A 30 6.82 -6.56 12.70
N SER A 31 6.65 -5.88 11.61
CA SER A 31 7.72 -5.63 10.63
C SER A 31 7.37 -4.48 9.71
N ALA A 32 8.38 -3.87 9.11
CA ALA A 32 8.22 -2.80 8.14
C ALA A 32 9.25 -2.90 7.01
N GLY A 33 8.98 -2.25 5.89
CA GLY A 33 9.95 -2.15 4.82
C GLY A 33 9.54 -1.17 3.73
N VAL A 34 10.52 -0.80 2.92
CA VAL A 34 10.37 0.09 1.77
C VAL A 34 11.06 -0.48 0.54
N ALA A 35 10.52 -0.16 -0.62
CA ALA A 35 11.18 -0.31 -1.91
C ALA A 35 11.31 1.08 -2.55
N LEU A 36 12.51 1.44 -2.93
CA LEU A 36 12.88 2.73 -3.50
C LEU A 36 13.45 2.53 -4.89
N THR A 37 12.99 3.30 -5.87
CA THR A 37 13.57 3.27 -7.21
C THR A 37 14.94 3.96 -7.19
N GLN A 38 15.91 3.36 -7.84
CA GLN A 38 17.27 3.85 -7.97
C GLN A 38 17.70 3.75 -9.46
N ARG A 39 18.80 4.38 -9.83
CA ARG A 39 19.30 4.36 -11.23
C ARG A 39 19.59 2.95 -11.75
N ASP A 40 19.97 2.03 -10.85
CA ASP A 40 20.34 0.64 -11.17
C ASP A 40 19.19 -0.36 -10.93
N GLY A 41 18.04 0.10 -10.46
CA GLY A 41 16.88 -0.74 -10.20
C GLY A 41 16.08 -0.37 -8.97
N ILE A 42 15.49 -1.36 -8.32
CA ILE A 42 14.66 -1.16 -7.12
C ILE A 42 15.45 -1.64 -5.89
N ARG A 43 15.68 -0.74 -4.94
CA ARG A 43 16.34 -1.07 -3.67
C ARG A 43 15.31 -1.37 -2.60
N VAL A 44 15.37 -2.56 -2.02
CA VAL A 44 14.46 -3.00 -0.94
C VAL A 44 15.20 -3.02 0.38
N VAL A 45 14.61 -2.42 1.41
CA VAL A 45 15.09 -2.48 2.80
C VAL A 45 13.92 -2.90 3.69
N LYS A 46 14.14 -3.96 4.47
CA LYS A 46 13.13 -4.55 5.35
C LYS A 46 13.68 -4.76 6.73
N SER A 47 12.81 -4.75 7.73
CA SER A 47 13.18 -5.00 9.11
C SER A 47 12.03 -5.64 9.87
N LYS A 48 12.33 -6.70 10.60
CA LYS A 48 11.48 -7.17 11.69
C LYS A 48 11.44 -6.11 12.80
N GLY A 49 10.30 -5.95 13.44
CA GLY A 49 10.07 -5.01 14.52
C GLY A 49 9.43 -3.71 14.06
N ARG A 50 9.43 -2.72 14.94
CA ARG A 50 8.76 -1.44 14.73
C ARG A 50 9.41 -0.59 13.63
N LEU A 51 8.68 0.39 13.13
CA LEU A 51 9.14 1.32 12.10
C LEU A 51 10.47 2.03 12.47
N ALA A 52 10.70 2.29 13.76
CA ALA A 52 11.96 2.85 14.24
C ALA A 52 13.19 2.00 13.87
N THR A 53 13.06 0.66 13.88
CA THR A 53 14.15 -0.25 13.48
C THR A 53 14.45 -0.12 11.99
N LEU A 54 13.42 0.00 11.15
CA LEU A 54 13.60 0.26 9.73
C LEU A 54 14.25 1.63 9.48
N ARG A 55 13.84 2.68 10.22
CA ARG A 55 14.41 4.04 10.13
C ARG A 55 15.92 4.01 10.40
N ASN A 56 16.35 3.41 11.51
CA ASN A 56 17.77 3.27 11.85
C ASN A 56 18.56 2.55 10.76
N LYS A 57 18.00 1.44 10.25
CA LYS A 57 18.63 0.66 9.16
C LYS A 57 18.78 1.47 7.87
N LEU A 58 17.81 2.32 7.53
CA LEU A 58 17.87 3.21 6.36
C LEU A 58 18.89 4.34 6.55
N GLU A 59 19.03 4.89 7.76
CA GLU A 59 20.02 5.90 8.10
C GLU A 59 21.45 5.34 7.99
N GLU A 60 21.69 4.13 8.51
CA GLU A 60 22.98 3.42 8.41
C GLU A 60 23.36 3.14 6.94
N LEU A 61 22.40 2.74 6.11
CA LEU A 61 22.64 2.44 4.69
C LEU A 61 22.91 3.69 3.83
N SER A 62 22.51 4.88 4.29
CA SER A 62 22.71 6.17 3.60
C SER A 62 22.41 6.09 2.10
N LEU A 63 21.23 5.57 1.74
CA LEU A 63 20.84 5.35 0.34
C LEU A 63 20.77 6.66 -0.45
N PRO A 64 21.08 6.65 -1.76
CA PRO A 64 20.84 7.80 -2.62
C PRO A 64 19.38 8.23 -2.58
N GLN A 65 19.15 9.54 -2.76
CA GLN A 65 17.78 10.07 -2.79
C GLN A 65 16.97 9.42 -3.93
N SER A 66 15.74 9.03 -3.62
CA SER A 66 14.77 8.49 -4.56
C SER A 66 13.56 9.41 -4.65
N SER A 67 13.02 9.56 -5.86
CA SER A 67 11.79 10.30 -6.18
C SER A 67 10.54 9.42 -6.12
N CYS A 68 10.69 8.10 -6.11
CA CYS A 68 9.57 7.16 -6.18
C CYS A 68 9.83 5.95 -5.29
N GLY A 69 8.80 5.49 -4.59
CA GLY A 69 8.89 4.32 -3.72
C GLY A 69 7.57 3.88 -3.15
N ILE A 70 7.57 2.69 -2.56
CA ILE A 70 6.46 2.08 -1.82
C ILE A 70 6.94 1.57 -0.48
N GLY A 71 6.07 1.58 0.52
CA GLY A 71 6.38 1.15 1.87
C GLY A 71 5.21 0.44 2.54
N HIS A 72 5.52 -0.34 3.56
CA HIS A 72 4.57 -1.19 4.25
C HIS A 72 4.89 -1.33 5.73
N THR A 73 3.85 -1.34 6.57
CA THR A 73 3.89 -1.85 7.95
C THR A 73 3.00 -3.08 8.05
N ARG A 74 3.52 -4.16 8.62
CA ARG A 74 2.89 -5.47 8.60
C ARG A 74 2.28 -5.83 9.95
N TRP A 75 1.11 -6.48 9.87
CA TRP A 75 0.55 -7.34 10.90
C TRP A 75 0.51 -8.76 10.32
N ALA A 76 1.34 -9.65 10.84
CA ALA A 76 1.53 -10.98 10.26
C ALA A 76 0.25 -11.80 10.24
N THR A 77 -0.11 -12.30 9.07
CA THR A 77 -1.20 -13.28 8.86
C THR A 77 -0.65 -14.61 8.34
N HIS A 78 0.34 -14.56 7.43
CA HIS A 78 1.02 -15.72 6.85
C HIS A 78 2.53 -15.59 7.06
N GLY A 79 3.14 -16.58 7.70
CA GLY A 79 4.56 -16.61 8.04
C GLY A 79 4.92 -15.73 9.25
N GLU A 80 5.84 -16.19 10.07
CA GLU A 80 6.31 -15.48 11.26
C GLU A 80 6.94 -14.11 10.90
N PRO A 81 6.89 -13.11 11.83
CA PRO A 81 7.59 -11.86 11.65
C PRO A 81 9.10 -12.08 11.47
N SER A 82 9.61 -11.74 10.30
CA SER A 82 11.03 -11.85 9.93
C SER A 82 11.34 -10.87 8.79
N ASP A 83 12.61 -10.56 8.57
CA ASP A 83 13.02 -9.74 7.43
C ASP A 83 12.61 -10.38 6.09
N VAL A 84 12.63 -11.71 6.00
CA VAL A 84 12.27 -12.45 4.78
C VAL A 84 10.78 -12.33 4.48
N ASN A 85 9.93 -12.50 5.50
CA ASN A 85 8.47 -12.45 5.38
C ASN A 85 7.90 -11.04 5.37
N SER A 86 8.72 -10.01 5.65
CA SER A 86 8.30 -8.60 5.58
C SER A 86 8.08 -8.14 4.15
N HIS A 87 7.17 -7.17 3.97
CA HIS A 87 7.03 -6.46 2.70
C HIS A 87 8.04 -5.31 2.60
N PRO A 88 8.40 -4.89 1.38
CA PRO A 88 7.97 -5.37 0.06
C PRO A 88 8.54 -6.74 -0.31
N HIS A 89 7.80 -7.50 -1.16
CA HIS A 89 8.34 -8.65 -1.87
C HIS A 89 8.75 -8.26 -3.29
N SER A 90 9.84 -8.85 -3.79
CA SER A 90 10.44 -8.37 -5.05
C SER A 90 11.03 -9.51 -5.89
N THR A 91 11.03 -9.27 -7.18
CA THR A 91 11.87 -9.90 -8.19
C THR A 91 12.90 -8.87 -8.71
N PRO A 92 13.81 -9.22 -9.59
CA PRO A 92 14.70 -8.22 -10.21
C PRO A 92 13.97 -7.13 -11.02
N ARG A 93 12.71 -7.35 -11.43
CA ARG A 93 11.93 -6.44 -12.30
C ARG A 93 10.76 -5.77 -11.60
N VAL A 94 10.22 -6.39 -10.56
CA VAL A 94 8.96 -5.96 -9.93
C VAL A 94 9.09 -5.98 -8.41
N SER A 95 8.54 -4.97 -7.73
CA SER A 95 8.42 -4.94 -6.27
C SER A 95 6.99 -4.57 -5.86
N ILE A 96 6.44 -5.27 -4.86
CA ILE A 96 5.08 -5.02 -4.41
C ILE A 96 4.96 -4.95 -2.89
N VAL A 97 4.00 -4.15 -2.43
CA VAL A 97 3.41 -4.23 -1.09
C VAL A 97 1.95 -4.63 -1.22
N HIS A 98 1.45 -5.37 -0.25
CA HIS A 98 0.13 -6.01 -0.33
C HIS A 98 -0.57 -6.01 1.03
N ASN A 99 -1.82 -5.57 1.03
CA ASN A 99 -2.80 -5.79 2.10
C ASN A 99 -3.89 -6.70 1.56
N GLY A 100 -4.20 -7.76 2.27
CA GLY A 100 -5.22 -8.74 1.89
C GLY A 100 -4.71 -10.17 2.01
N ILE A 101 -5.40 -11.09 1.36
CA ILE A 101 -5.08 -12.54 1.37
C ILE A 101 -5.31 -13.10 -0.04
N ILE A 102 -4.31 -13.76 -0.59
CA ILE A 102 -4.41 -14.50 -1.85
C ILE A 102 -4.78 -15.95 -1.54
N GLU A 103 -6.07 -16.26 -1.56
CA GLU A 103 -6.62 -17.55 -1.12
C GLU A 103 -6.06 -18.75 -1.91
N ASN A 104 -5.83 -18.57 -3.21
CA ASN A 104 -5.34 -19.63 -4.08
C ASN A 104 -3.82 -19.64 -4.27
N TYR A 105 -3.05 -18.98 -3.36
CA TYR A 105 -1.60 -18.86 -3.49
C TYR A 105 -0.87 -20.20 -3.60
N GLY A 106 -1.35 -21.24 -2.92
CA GLY A 106 -0.75 -22.58 -2.98
C GLY A 106 -0.73 -23.14 -4.39
N ALA A 107 -1.87 -23.15 -5.09
CA ALA A 107 -1.97 -23.62 -6.47
C ALA A 107 -1.17 -22.74 -7.46
N LEU A 108 -1.10 -21.43 -7.20
CA LEU A 108 -0.29 -20.51 -8.00
C LEU A 108 1.21 -20.78 -7.79
N LYS A 109 1.62 -21.03 -6.54
CA LYS A 109 3.01 -21.39 -6.18
C LYS A 109 3.47 -22.65 -6.90
N GLU A 110 2.67 -23.70 -6.88
CA GLU A 110 3.00 -24.96 -7.60
C GLU A 110 3.24 -24.72 -9.09
N ARG A 111 2.38 -23.92 -9.75
CA ARG A 111 2.53 -23.57 -11.16
C ARG A 111 3.80 -22.75 -11.44
N LEU A 112 4.17 -21.86 -10.51
CA LEU A 112 5.38 -21.05 -10.64
C LEU A 112 6.64 -21.88 -10.39
N VAL A 113 6.62 -22.81 -9.43
CA VAL A 113 7.70 -23.78 -9.21
C VAL A 113 7.93 -24.63 -10.46
N ALA A 114 6.87 -25.11 -11.12
CA ALA A 114 6.97 -25.84 -12.39
C ALA A 114 7.58 -25.01 -13.52
N LYS A 115 7.55 -23.67 -13.41
CA LYS A 115 8.22 -22.73 -14.34
C LYS A 115 9.65 -22.32 -13.89
N GLY A 116 10.16 -22.91 -12.81
CA GLY A 116 11.51 -22.66 -12.32
C GLY A 116 11.62 -21.52 -11.29
N TYR A 117 10.51 -20.95 -10.79
CA TYR A 117 10.57 -19.97 -9.71
C TYR A 117 10.88 -20.64 -8.38
N THR A 118 11.79 -20.04 -7.62
CA THR A 118 12.11 -20.43 -6.24
C THR A 118 11.47 -19.46 -5.26
N PHE A 119 11.21 -19.87 -4.03
CA PHE A 119 10.55 -19.07 -3.00
C PHE A 119 11.39 -19.05 -1.73
N ALA A 120 11.57 -17.87 -1.15
CA ALA A 120 12.35 -17.66 0.07
C ALA A 120 11.44 -17.44 1.30
N SER A 121 10.25 -16.88 1.09
CA SER A 121 9.30 -16.56 2.16
C SER A 121 8.13 -17.55 2.22
N GLU A 122 7.40 -17.46 3.31
CA GLU A 122 6.16 -18.21 3.53
C GLU A 122 4.90 -17.41 3.15
N THR A 123 5.08 -16.21 2.55
CA THR A 123 3.97 -15.31 2.28
C THR A 123 3.30 -15.59 0.94
N ASP A 124 2.00 -15.38 0.89
CA ASP A 124 1.20 -15.35 -0.34
C ASP A 124 1.63 -14.22 -1.28
N THR A 125 2.13 -13.12 -0.71
CA THR A 125 2.61 -11.95 -1.45
C THR A 125 3.86 -12.25 -2.30
N GLU A 126 4.77 -13.12 -1.85
CA GLU A 126 5.89 -13.55 -2.69
C GLU A 126 5.39 -14.32 -3.92
N VAL A 127 4.33 -15.10 -3.76
CA VAL A 127 3.69 -15.79 -4.90
C VAL A 127 3.11 -14.78 -5.87
N LEU A 128 2.43 -13.75 -5.35
CA LEU A 128 1.82 -12.71 -6.17
C LEU A 128 2.85 -11.91 -6.98
N VAL A 129 3.96 -11.46 -6.37
CA VAL A 129 4.98 -10.70 -7.11
C VAL A 129 5.61 -11.54 -8.21
N LYS A 130 5.86 -12.83 -7.98
CA LYS A 130 6.40 -13.74 -9.00
C LYS A 130 5.38 -14.05 -10.09
N LEU A 131 4.09 -14.09 -9.76
CA LEU A 131 3.04 -14.22 -10.76
C LEU A 131 2.99 -12.99 -11.67
N ILE A 132 3.03 -11.77 -11.10
CA ILE A 132 3.08 -10.52 -11.87
C ILE A 132 4.32 -10.50 -12.76
N ASP A 133 5.49 -10.81 -12.20
CA ASP A 133 6.75 -10.89 -12.95
C ASP A 133 6.66 -11.90 -14.11
N SER A 134 6.03 -13.05 -13.89
CA SER A 134 5.85 -14.08 -14.95
C SER A 134 4.95 -13.64 -16.10
N CYS A 135 4.09 -12.65 -15.86
CA CYS A 135 3.20 -12.06 -16.86
C CYS A 135 3.80 -10.80 -17.51
N TYR A 136 4.88 -10.24 -16.96
CA TYR A 136 5.44 -8.98 -17.41
C TYR A 136 6.27 -9.12 -18.67
N GLN A 137 5.85 -8.41 -19.72
CA GLN A 137 6.48 -8.36 -21.05
C GLN A 137 6.79 -6.92 -21.49
N GLY A 138 7.04 -6.00 -20.52
CA GLY A 138 7.29 -4.58 -20.79
C GLY A 138 6.07 -3.68 -20.60
N GLU A 139 4.86 -4.25 -20.46
CA GLU A 139 3.61 -3.53 -20.32
C GLU A 139 2.99 -3.77 -18.92
N PRO A 140 3.19 -2.87 -17.93
CA PRO A 140 2.77 -3.08 -16.55
C PRO A 140 1.28 -3.35 -16.37
N LEU A 141 0.39 -2.56 -16.99
CA LEU A 141 -1.06 -2.74 -16.84
C LEU A 141 -1.52 -4.10 -17.36
N GLN A 142 -1.00 -4.54 -18.52
CA GLN A 142 -1.33 -5.84 -19.08
C GLN A 142 -0.81 -6.99 -18.19
N ALA A 143 0.38 -6.82 -17.61
CA ALA A 143 0.94 -7.79 -16.67
C ALA A 143 0.09 -7.91 -15.40
N LEU A 144 -0.35 -6.79 -14.85
CA LEU A 144 -1.25 -6.75 -13.68
C LEU A 144 -2.58 -7.42 -14.00
N GLN A 145 -3.24 -7.06 -15.11
CA GLN A 145 -4.49 -7.69 -15.54
C GLN A 145 -4.34 -9.20 -15.72
N ALA A 146 -3.32 -9.63 -16.46
CA ALA A 146 -3.08 -11.05 -16.74
C ALA A 146 -2.74 -11.87 -15.47
N ALA A 147 -2.09 -11.27 -14.49
CA ALA A 147 -1.79 -11.89 -13.21
C ALA A 147 -3.03 -11.94 -12.32
N LEU A 148 -3.71 -10.81 -12.13
CA LEU A 148 -4.84 -10.67 -11.21
C LEU A 148 -6.08 -11.42 -11.67
N ALA A 149 -6.26 -11.65 -12.96
CA ALA A 149 -7.30 -12.55 -13.49
C ALA A 149 -7.18 -14.01 -12.99
N LYS A 150 -6.00 -14.40 -12.48
CA LYS A 150 -5.72 -15.74 -11.93
C LYS A 150 -5.82 -15.80 -10.41
N VAL A 151 -5.95 -14.65 -9.77
CA VAL A 151 -5.95 -14.49 -8.31
C VAL A 151 -7.36 -14.59 -7.75
N ARG A 152 -7.51 -15.29 -6.63
CA ARG A 152 -8.72 -15.31 -5.79
C ARG A 152 -8.37 -14.71 -4.43
N GLY A 153 -9.29 -13.94 -3.87
CA GLY A 153 -9.13 -13.28 -2.58
C GLY A 153 -9.08 -11.77 -2.69
N SER A 154 -8.79 -11.11 -1.56
CA SER A 154 -8.76 -9.67 -1.42
C SER A 154 -7.35 -9.13 -1.57
N TYR A 155 -7.21 -7.94 -2.17
CA TYR A 155 -5.92 -7.26 -2.25
C TYR A 155 -6.04 -5.74 -2.41
N ALA A 156 -5.14 -5.03 -1.76
CA ALA A 156 -4.71 -3.68 -2.12
C ALA A 156 -3.20 -3.74 -2.38
N LEU A 157 -2.79 -3.30 -3.55
CA LEU A 157 -1.41 -3.39 -4.03
C LEU A 157 -0.86 -2.01 -4.36
N ALA A 158 0.41 -1.76 -3.99
CA ALA A 158 1.23 -0.78 -4.66
C ALA A 158 2.44 -1.51 -5.28
N VAL A 159 2.70 -1.22 -6.54
CA VAL A 159 3.63 -1.98 -7.40
C VAL A 159 4.60 -1.02 -8.07
N LEU A 160 5.89 -1.38 -8.05
CA LEU A 160 6.94 -0.74 -8.81
C LEU A 160 7.46 -1.71 -9.88
N PHE A 161 7.68 -1.18 -11.08
CA PHE A 161 8.40 -1.88 -12.14
C PHE A 161 9.74 -1.18 -12.41
N LYS A 162 10.81 -1.94 -12.53
CA LYS A 162 12.17 -1.41 -12.75
C LYS A 162 12.23 -0.50 -13.97
N ASP A 163 11.52 -0.84 -15.03
CA ASP A 163 11.53 -0.11 -16.30
C ASP A 163 10.67 1.18 -16.27
N TYR A 164 9.94 1.40 -15.17
CA TYR A 164 9.07 2.57 -14.92
C TYR A 164 9.42 3.24 -13.59
N PRO A 165 10.65 3.80 -13.45
CA PRO A 165 11.19 4.23 -12.16
C PRO A 165 10.42 5.39 -11.50
N ASP A 166 9.67 6.18 -12.28
CA ASP A 166 8.89 7.33 -11.81
C ASP A 166 7.38 7.05 -11.84
N THR A 167 6.99 5.78 -11.64
CA THR A 167 5.59 5.38 -11.71
C THR A 167 5.25 4.36 -10.63
N ILE A 168 4.14 4.58 -9.93
CA ILE A 168 3.53 3.60 -9.04
C ILE A 168 2.24 3.11 -9.69
N PHE A 169 2.06 1.79 -9.70
CA PHE A 169 0.80 1.16 -10.08
C PHE A 169 0.08 0.72 -8.80
N ALA A 170 -1.15 1.16 -8.63
CA ALA A 170 -1.99 0.79 -7.50
C ALA A 170 -3.18 -0.01 -7.99
N VAL A 171 -3.53 -1.08 -7.29
CA VAL A 171 -4.66 -1.96 -7.68
C VAL A 171 -5.44 -2.36 -6.43
N LYS A 172 -6.77 -2.42 -6.56
CA LYS A 172 -7.65 -2.74 -5.44
C LYS A 172 -8.67 -3.82 -5.80
N ARG A 173 -8.87 -4.76 -4.85
CA ARG A 173 -10.05 -5.62 -4.74
C ARG A 173 -10.34 -5.86 -3.24
N GLU A 174 -11.54 -5.44 -2.77
CA GLU A 174 -12.05 -5.55 -1.39
C GLU A 174 -11.25 -4.75 -0.35
N SER A 175 -9.90 -4.89 -0.30
CA SER A 175 -9.06 -4.15 0.65
C SER A 175 -8.98 -2.67 0.31
N PRO A 176 -9.03 -1.73 1.30
CA PRO A 176 -9.06 -0.30 1.04
C PRO A 176 -7.75 0.21 0.44
N LEU A 177 -7.88 1.07 -0.58
CA LEU A 177 -6.77 1.80 -1.18
C LEU A 177 -7.25 3.13 -1.75
N ILE A 178 -6.47 4.17 -1.53
CA ILE A 178 -6.71 5.53 -2.03
C ILE A 178 -5.46 6.05 -2.74
N VAL A 179 -5.66 7.05 -3.58
CA VAL A 179 -4.58 7.85 -4.15
C VAL A 179 -4.71 9.30 -3.69
N GLY A 180 -3.60 9.94 -3.39
CA GLY A 180 -3.54 11.34 -2.97
C GLY A 180 -3.02 12.23 -4.11
N TRP A 181 -3.64 13.39 -4.29
CA TRP A 181 -3.29 14.37 -5.31
C TRP A 181 -2.45 15.49 -4.70
N GLY A 182 -1.21 15.63 -5.15
CA GLY A 182 -0.32 16.74 -4.81
C GLY A 182 -0.03 17.67 -6.00
N GLU A 183 0.86 18.63 -5.80
CA GLU A 183 1.37 19.52 -6.85
C GLU A 183 2.77 19.07 -7.26
N GLY A 184 2.90 18.45 -8.45
CA GLY A 184 4.14 17.83 -8.91
C GLY A 184 4.52 16.57 -8.10
N GLU A 185 3.57 16.00 -7.39
CA GLU A 185 3.74 14.78 -6.59
C GLU A 185 2.39 14.08 -6.39
N ASN A 186 2.40 12.76 -6.25
CA ASN A 186 1.20 11.98 -5.96
C ASN A 186 1.52 10.82 -5.02
N PHE A 187 0.47 10.30 -4.39
CA PHE A 187 0.57 9.36 -3.29
C PHE A 187 -0.36 8.17 -3.49
N VAL A 188 -0.01 7.06 -2.87
CA VAL A 188 -0.89 5.90 -2.67
C VAL A 188 -0.92 5.59 -1.19
N ALA A 189 -2.09 5.27 -0.61
CA ALA A 189 -2.16 4.86 0.78
C ALA A 189 -3.34 3.91 1.04
N SER A 190 -3.22 3.10 2.07
CA SER A 190 -4.32 2.27 2.55
C SER A 190 -5.29 3.04 3.44
N ASP A 191 -4.93 4.26 3.88
CA ASP A 191 -5.78 5.11 4.70
C ASP A 191 -5.36 6.60 4.62
N ILE A 192 -6.32 7.49 4.81
CA ILE A 192 -6.18 8.95 4.70
C ILE A 192 -5.13 9.54 5.66
N PRO A 193 -5.03 9.14 6.94
CA PRO A 193 -4.05 9.69 7.87
C PRO A 193 -2.61 9.67 7.37
N ALA A 194 -2.23 8.70 6.53
CA ALA A 194 -0.91 8.61 5.93
C ALA A 194 -0.57 9.78 5.00
N LEU A 195 -1.59 10.46 4.46
CA LEU A 195 -1.45 11.51 3.45
C LEU A 195 -1.56 12.91 4.00
N LEU A 196 -2.24 13.12 5.15
CA LEU A 196 -2.68 14.42 5.64
C LEU A 196 -1.56 15.45 5.86
N LYS A 197 -0.31 14.99 6.08
CA LYS A 197 0.87 15.86 6.17
C LYS A 197 1.18 16.55 4.83
N TYR A 198 0.81 15.92 3.72
CA TYR A 198 1.22 16.32 2.37
C TYR A 198 0.06 16.79 1.50
N THR A 199 -1.09 16.13 1.61
CA THR A 199 -2.29 16.49 0.85
C THR A 199 -3.56 16.08 1.58
N ARG A 200 -4.63 16.87 1.37
CA ARG A 200 -6.00 16.53 1.78
C ARG A 200 -6.86 16.06 0.60
N ARG A 201 -6.34 16.20 -0.63
CA ARG A 201 -7.07 15.81 -1.85
C ARG A 201 -6.77 14.35 -2.16
N TYR A 202 -7.79 13.54 -2.27
CA TYR A 202 -7.66 12.12 -2.57
C TYR A 202 -8.79 11.61 -3.49
N SER A 203 -8.59 10.43 -4.05
CA SER A 203 -9.63 9.64 -4.70
C SER A 203 -9.61 8.23 -4.16
N VAL A 204 -10.79 7.63 -4.01
CA VAL A 204 -10.93 6.24 -3.61
C VAL A 204 -10.88 5.36 -4.86
N LEU A 205 -10.13 4.28 -4.82
CA LEU A 205 -10.20 3.25 -5.85
C LEU A 205 -11.48 2.42 -5.64
N GLU A 206 -12.21 2.15 -6.71
CA GLU A 206 -13.33 1.22 -6.71
C GLU A 206 -12.88 -0.22 -6.95
N GLU A 207 -13.82 -1.16 -6.90
CA GLU A 207 -13.52 -2.58 -7.10
C GLU A 207 -12.97 -2.84 -8.50
N GLY A 208 -11.81 -3.51 -8.57
CA GLY A 208 -11.13 -3.82 -9.82
C GLY A 208 -10.31 -2.67 -10.41
N ASP A 209 -10.32 -1.49 -9.78
CA ASP A 209 -9.56 -0.36 -10.28
C ASP A 209 -8.05 -0.58 -10.26
N MET A 210 -7.42 -0.04 -11.29
CA MET A 210 -5.98 0.17 -11.39
C MET A 210 -5.69 1.65 -11.54
N ALA A 211 -4.78 2.19 -10.74
CA ALA A 211 -4.30 3.57 -10.88
C ALA A 211 -2.83 3.60 -11.29
N VAL A 212 -2.49 4.46 -12.24
CA VAL A 212 -1.12 4.76 -12.66
C VAL A 212 -0.77 6.14 -12.14
N CYS A 213 0.09 6.18 -11.11
CA CYS A 213 0.48 7.39 -10.41
C CYS A 213 1.88 7.81 -10.87
N THR A 214 1.99 9.02 -11.40
CA THR A 214 3.25 9.71 -11.73
C THR A 214 3.30 11.05 -11.01
N ALA A 215 4.42 11.75 -11.02
CA ALA A 215 4.51 13.10 -10.46
C ALA A 215 3.57 14.11 -11.16
N GLN A 216 3.24 13.88 -12.44
CA GLN A 216 2.42 14.76 -13.26
C GLN A 216 0.92 14.53 -13.10
N GLY A 217 0.51 13.35 -12.59
CA GLY A 217 -0.89 13.04 -12.42
C GLY A 217 -1.19 11.57 -12.18
N ILE A 218 -2.47 11.29 -12.04
CA ILE A 218 -3.00 9.95 -11.79
C ILE A 218 -4.01 9.63 -12.88
N ARG A 219 -3.91 8.44 -13.46
CA ARG A 219 -4.87 7.88 -14.42
C ARG A 219 -5.47 6.61 -13.85
N PHE A 220 -6.77 6.44 -14.02
CA PHE A 220 -7.48 5.26 -13.55
C PHE A 220 -7.94 4.40 -14.71
N TYR A 221 -7.95 3.11 -14.47
CA TYR A 221 -8.41 2.09 -15.39
C TYR A 221 -9.26 1.08 -14.61
N ASN A 222 -10.33 0.59 -15.23
CA ASN A 222 -11.11 -0.52 -14.67
C ASN A 222 -10.41 -1.87 -14.89
N GLU A 223 -11.01 -2.96 -14.41
CA GLU A 223 -10.48 -4.32 -14.55
C GLU A 223 -10.29 -4.77 -16.01
N PHE A 224 -11.00 -4.13 -16.96
CA PHE A 224 -10.88 -4.41 -18.40
C PHE A 224 -9.78 -3.57 -19.07
N GLY A 225 -9.15 -2.63 -18.34
CA GLY A 225 -8.12 -1.72 -18.87
C GLY A 225 -8.68 -0.50 -19.59
N GLU A 226 -9.96 -0.24 -19.46
CA GLU A 226 -10.60 0.98 -19.97
C GLU A 226 -10.34 2.15 -19.03
N ALA A 227 -10.01 3.32 -19.60
CA ALA A 227 -9.80 4.52 -18.80
C ALA A 227 -11.12 4.97 -18.14
N VAL A 228 -11.06 5.26 -16.85
CA VAL A 228 -12.20 5.72 -16.05
C VAL A 228 -11.80 6.96 -15.25
N GLU A 229 -12.78 7.74 -14.83
CA GLU A 229 -12.57 8.88 -13.95
C GLU A 229 -13.01 8.52 -12.52
N ARG A 230 -12.31 9.11 -11.53
CA ARG A 230 -12.67 8.99 -10.11
C ARG A 230 -12.79 10.37 -9.48
N GLU A 231 -13.78 10.50 -8.63
CA GLU A 231 -14.03 11.74 -7.91
C GLU A 231 -12.83 12.15 -7.07
N LYS A 232 -12.52 13.46 -7.07
CA LYS A 232 -11.53 14.06 -6.18
C LYS A 232 -12.23 14.56 -4.94
N LEU A 233 -11.96 13.90 -3.84
CA LEU A 233 -12.50 14.24 -2.52
C LEU A 233 -11.49 15.07 -1.74
N THR A 234 -11.97 15.80 -0.76
CA THR A 234 -11.14 16.53 0.23
C THR A 234 -11.43 16.00 1.61
N ALA A 235 -10.38 15.67 2.35
CA ALA A 235 -10.50 15.23 3.74
C ALA A 235 -10.84 16.44 4.63
N ASP A 236 -12.00 16.41 5.26
CA ASP A 236 -12.48 17.45 6.18
C ASP A 236 -11.87 17.32 7.60
N TRP A 237 -11.07 16.30 7.82
CA TRP A 237 -10.51 16.00 9.13
C TRP A 237 -9.26 16.82 9.39
N ASP A 238 -9.15 17.36 10.61
CA ASP A 238 -7.90 17.93 11.08
C ASP A 238 -6.92 16.81 11.46
N MET A 239 -5.61 17.13 11.35
CA MET A 239 -4.55 16.22 11.84
C MET A 239 -4.75 15.84 13.31
N GLU A 240 -5.33 16.74 14.11
CA GLU A 240 -5.69 16.48 15.51
C GLU A 240 -6.72 15.35 15.68
N ALA A 241 -7.70 15.23 14.76
CA ALA A 241 -8.67 14.14 14.79
C ALA A 241 -8.02 12.78 14.48
N ALA A 242 -6.97 12.78 13.66
CA ALA A 242 -6.19 11.58 13.32
C ALA A 242 -5.13 11.24 14.38
N GLU A 243 -4.91 12.09 15.37
CA GLU A 243 -3.98 11.89 16.48
C GLU A 243 -4.67 11.27 17.70
N LYS A 244 -3.88 10.88 18.70
CA LYS A 244 -4.40 10.26 19.92
C LYS A 244 -5.31 11.17 20.76
N GLY A 245 -5.39 12.47 20.46
CA GLY A 245 -6.27 13.43 21.15
C GLY A 245 -6.05 13.52 22.66
N GLY A 246 -4.79 13.38 23.12
CA GLY A 246 -4.43 13.36 24.54
C GLY A 246 -4.52 11.98 25.21
N TYR A 247 -5.00 10.95 24.52
CA TYR A 247 -5.04 9.58 25.04
C TYR A 247 -3.69 8.88 24.89
N PRO A 248 -3.27 8.00 25.82
CA PRO A 248 -2.03 7.25 25.73
C PRO A 248 -2.05 6.23 24.58
N HIS A 249 -3.23 5.72 24.21
CA HIS A 249 -3.43 4.70 23.19
C HIS A 249 -4.60 5.03 22.28
N PHE A 250 -4.54 4.73 20.99
CA PHE A 250 -5.64 4.89 20.03
C PHE A 250 -6.89 4.12 20.46
N MET A 251 -6.75 2.89 20.89
CA MET A 251 -7.88 2.07 21.37
C MET A 251 -8.64 2.74 22.52
N LEU A 252 -7.94 3.40 23.45
CA LEU A 252 -8.60 4.12 24.54
C LEU A 252 -9.36 5.34 24.02
N LYS A 253 -8.81 6.05 23.03
CA LYS A 253 -9.52 7.13 22.32
C LYS A 253 -10.78 6.59 21.67
N GLU A 254 -10.65 5.54 20.87
CA GLU A 254 -11.75 4.91 20.11
C GLU A 254 -12.88 4.46 21.05
N ILE A 255 -12.56 3.80 22.16
CA ILE A 255 -13.54 3.40 23.18
C ILE A 255 -14.31 4.60 23.73
N ASN A 256 -13.65 5.73 23.96
CA ASN A 256 -14.30 6.93 24.45
C ASN A 256 -15.12 7.68 23.37
N GLU A 257 -14.78 7.49 22.10
CA GLU A 257 -15.50 8.05 20.95
C GLU A 257 -16.70 7.19 20.51
N GLU A 258 -16.76 5.91 20.86
CA GLU A 258 -17.85 4.99 20.48
C GLU A 258 -19.26 5.55 20.70
N PRO A 259 -19.61 6.15 21.86
CA PRO A 259 -20.97 6.66 22.08
C PRO A 259 -21.35 7.75 21.08
N ALA A 260 -20.41 8.65 20.74
CA ALA A 260 -20.64 9.69 19.76
C ALA A 260 -20.72 9.14 18.33
N ALA A 261 -19.86 8.19 17.98
CA ALA A 261 -19.84 7.52 16.70
C ALA A 261 -21.13 6.72 16.45
N ILE A 262 -21.61 5.97 17.46
CA ILE A 262 -22.88 5.24 17.39
C ILE A 262 -24.04 6.22 17.21
N THR A 263 -24.07 7.30 18.00
CA THR A 263 -25.11 8.33 17.89
C THR A 263 -25.12 8.94 16.49
N ALA A 264 -23.97 9.35 15.97
CA ALA A 264 -23.86 9.93 14.64
C ALA A 264 -24.27 8.96 13.53
N THR A 265 -24.05 7.65 13.73
CA THR A 265 -24.40 6.61 12.77
C THR A 265 -25.90 6.28 12.81
N VAL A 266 -26.48 6.18 14.00
CA VAL A 266 -27.87 5.73 14.19
C VAL A 266 -28.87 6.86 14.01
N SER A 267 -28.60 8.04 14.61
CA SER A 267 -29.57 9.15 14.63
C SER A 267 -30.11 9.57 13.25
N PRO A 268 -29.31 9.65 12.17
CA PRO A 268 -29.84 9.97 10.84
C PRO A 268 -30.70 8.87 10.21
N ARG A 269 -30.69 7.66 10.80
CA ARG A 269 -31.41 6.49 10.29
C ARG A 269 -32.65 6.15 11.08
N VAL A 270 -32.92 6.91 12.16
CA VAL A 270 -34.07 6.68 13.03
C VAL A 270 -35.01 7.87 12.96
N GLU A 271 -36.20 7.68 12.37
CA GLU A 271 -37.30 8.65 12.40
C GLU A 271 -38.37 8.18 13.40
N ASN A 272 -38.72 9.05 14.37
CA ASN A 272 -39.76 8.77 15.39
C ASN A 272 -39.52 7.48 16.21
N GLY A 273 -38.22 7.11 16.45
CA GLY A 273 -37.85 5.92 17.20
C GLY A 273 -37.96 4.61 16.40
N LEU A 274 -38.14 4.67 15.09
CA LEU A 274 -38.15 3.52 14.17
C LEU A 274 -36.98 3.65 13.19
N PRO A 275 -36.27 2.51 12.86
CA PRO A 275 -35.18 2.49 11.89
C PRO A 275 -35.67 2.76 10.45
#